data_31db8c103cebb204d2693c02c62418e3
#
_entry.id   31db8c103cebb204d2693c02c62418e3
#
_cell.length_a   1.000
_cell.length_b   1.000
_cell.length_c   1.000
_cell.angle_alpha   90.00
_cell.angle_beta   90.00
_cell.angle_gamma   90.00
#
_symmetry.space_group_name_H-M   'P 1'
#
loop_
_entity.id
_entity.type
_entity.pdbx_description
1 polymer ?
#
loop_
_entity_poly.entity_id
_entity_poly.type
_entity_poly.pdbx_seq_one_letter_code
_entity_poly.pdbx_strand_id
1 'polypeptide(L)'
;MKRPQDFVPSSPQPSFSPQHKKPKVTDTSATSHRDEDSTSAEWTRVERRKGKKARRIAAKHDASMPRFMYVNGEIVKRKDAIHIDDVRDLVLHIVADSPPPNWVKIEKPRSIQKVVTLLIPGLLPDFLSLPPLPTSATANPNVPLSIPLPSDSDTSIPFIASTFSHACPTRAPGDQTRMFSVLGTFFQGPISAEEKKKRIEARIASGRAFDKDPTLYLLSLPQMIENDYPIPSYMADVFEKPPGWVETPQPVTESLLLLPLEKQRSRVYAIDCEMCLTEDGKELTRVCIVDYESGIVIYDKLVKPPKPVIDYLTKWSGITEASLAVATTTLGEVQQHLLSILAPKGGPTSILVGHSLESDLKALRICHPLCIDTALIYHHPRGRPLKPGLAWLTKKWCHREIQTKGEGGHDPEEDALACVDLLKLKIQCGAGFGEFKTDFESIFERMARASGRGGPGSVRGAVVDHGNPSVMHGSKATTTIGCSSDEEVLDGLLQAIPAHEFVFGRFTGLADAMGWLTPKATADAPAVVVPISEPSPEVLAAAQAKLDGHLVSLYTSLPARTAVVIFTGHSDPRRMSALNARKSAFESAIKSGKKAEDIDRSEWWTASDGRELEEEVEKAKRGLLFLGIK
;
A
#
# COMPACT_ATOMS: atom_id res chain seq x y z
N MET A 1 -32.56 31.60 38.56
CA MET A 1 -33.84 32.23 38.20
C MET A 1 -34.61 31.31 37.27
N LYS A 2 -35.68 30.76 37.81
CA LYS A 2 -36.99 30.38 37.25
C LYS A 2 -37.10 29.79 35.84
N ARG A 3 -37.52 28.49 35.82
CA ARG A 3 -38.43 27.87 34.84
C ARG A 3 -39.83 28.54 34.90
N PRO A 4 -40.73 28.37 33.91
CA PRO A 4 -41.67 27.25 33.87
C PRO A 4 -41.89 26.71 32.43
N GLN A 5 -42.17 25.43 32.18
CA GLN A 5 -43.35 24.53 32.36
C GLN A 5 -44.49 24.79 31.36
N ASP A 6 -44.76 23.67 30.63
CA ASP A 6 -46.03 23.11 30.18
C ASP A 6 -46.77 23.66 28.96
N PHE A 7 -47.01 22.82 27.98
CA PHE A 7 -48.38 22.32 27.65
C PHE A 7 -48.34 21.24 26.53
N VAL A 8 -48.98 20.09 26.81
CA VAL A 8 -49.43 19.08 25.84
C VAL A 8 -50.94 19.32 25.61
N PRO A 9 -51.49 19.08 24.41
CA PRO A 9 -52.53 18.08 24.29
C PRO A 9 -52.53 17.20 23.01
N SER A 10 -52.62 15.90 23.25
CA SER A 10 -53.61 14.89 22.83
C SER A 10 -54.16 14.88 21.40
N SER A 11 -53.97 13.69 20.81
CA SER A 11 -54.54 13.14 19.57
C SER A 11 -56.08 13.05 19.56
N PRO A 12 -56.64 12.79 18.35
CA PRO A 12 -57.52 11.64 18.25
C PRO A 12 -57.31 10.75 17.02
N GLN A 13 -57.57 9.47 17.21
CA GLN A 13 -57.72 8.45 16.17
C GLN A 13 -59.06 8.58 15.44
N PRO A 14 -59.20 8.05 14.22
CA PRO A 14 -60.48 7.63 13.69
C PRO A 14 -60.60 6.12 13.46
N SER A 15 -61.79 5.74 13.79
CA SER A 15 -62.49 4.47 13.82
C SER A 15 -62.54 3.67 12.50
N PHE A 16 -62.56 2.36 12.69
CA PHE A 16 -62.95 1.35 11.71
C PHE A 16 -64.46 1.35 11.47
N SER A 17 -64.88 1.09 10.22
CA SER A 17 -66.16 0.50 9.88
C SER A 17 -66.09 -0.39 8.62
N PRO A 18 -66.84 -1.50 8.57
CA PRO A 18 -66.67 -2.57 7.60
C PRO A 18 -67.57 -2.44 6.38
N GLN A 19 -67.09 -2.85 5.23
CA GLN A 19 -67.94 -2.95 4.06
C GLN A 19 -68.21 -4.40 3.64
N HIS A 20 -69.49 -4.59 3.41
CA HIS A 20 -70.26 -5.78 3.07
C HIS A 20 -69.80 -6.54 1.80
N LYS A 21 -69.86 -7.86 1.91
CA LYS A 21 -69.93 -8.83 0.78
C LYS A 21 -71.31 -8.77 0.12
N LYS A 22 -71.34 -8.80 -1.20
CA LYS A 22 -72.56 -9.13 -1.99
C LYS A 22 -72.41 -10.49 -2.65
N PRO A 23 -73.53 -11.23 -2.80
CA PRO A 23 -73.51 -12.66 -3.13
C PRO A 23 -73.54 -12.97 -4.63
N LYS A 24 -73.14 -14.20 -4.92
CA LYS A 24 -73.23 -14.85 -6.26
C LYS A 24 -74.71 -15.08 -6.61
N VAL A 25 -75.04 -14.77 -7.84
CA VAL A 25 -76.22 -15.30 -8.52
C VAL A 25 -75.77 -16.43 -9.44
N THR A 26 -76.34 -17.61 -9.24
CA THR A 26 -76.31 -18.77 -10.11
C THR A 26 -77.46 -18.66 -11.05
N ASP A 27 -77.22 -18.87 -12.36
CA ASP A 27 -78.27 -19.24 -13.29
C ASP A 27 -77.77 -20.40 -14.15
N THR A 28 -78.56 -21.45 -14.11
CA THR A 28 -78.49 -22.70 -14.89
C THR A 28 -79.41 -22.61 -16.04
N SER A 29 -78.93 -23.01 -17.23
CA SER A 29 -79.69 -23.85 -18.21
C SER A 29 -78.91 -23.96 -19.53
N ALA A 30 -78.45 -25.10 -19.82
CA ALA A 30 -78.89 -26.09 -20.78
C ALA A 30 -78.48 -25.90 -22.25
N THR A 31 -77.96 -26.98 -22.71
CA THR A 31 -77.98 -27.68 -24.01
C THR A 31 -76.85 -27.48 -24.99
N SER A 32 -76.13 -28.57 -25.10
CA SER A 32 -75.49 -29.27 -26.20
C SER A 32 -75.27 -28.55 -27.54
N HIS A 33 -73.99 -28.51 -27.96
CA HIS A 33 -73.57 -29.13 -29.25
C HIS A 33 -72.04 -29.34 -29.25
N ARG A 34 -71.65 -30.47 -29.76
CA ARG A 34 -70.26 -30.87 -30.00
C ARG A 34 -69.62 -29.95 -31.01
N ASP A 35 -68.35 -29.56 -30.75
CA ASP A 35 -67.37 -29.32 -31.79
C ASP A 35 -65.93 -29.52 -31.25
N GLU A 36 -65.20 -30.22 -32.10
CA GLU A 36 -63.80 -30.68 -31.86
C GLU A 36 -62.73 -29.55 -32.01
N ASP A 37 -62.87 -28.43 -31.38
CA ASP A 37 -61.92 -27.34 -31.51
C ASP A 37 -61.40 -26.79 -30.16
N SER A 38 -61.60 -27.51 -29.01
CA SER A 38 -61.29 -27.04 -27.70
C SER A 38 -59.84 -27.29 -27.25
N THR A 39 -59.09 -28.15 -27.95
CA THR A 39 -57.73 -28.53 -27.51
C THR A 39 -56.68 -27.50 -27.88
N SER A 40 -56.77 -26.81 -29.02
CA SER A 40 -55.78 -25.78 -29.42
C SER A 40 -55.90 -24.49 -28.60
N ALA A 41 -57.14 -24.10 -28.24
CA ALA A 41 -57.41 -22.91 -27.43
C ALA A 41 -56.98 -23.07 -25.95
N GLU A 42 -57.04 -24.27 -25.37
CA GLU A 42 -56.58 -24.57 -24.04
C GLU A 42 -55.06 -24.61 -23.97
N TRP A 43 -54.37 -25.19 -24.95
CA TRP A 43 -52.91 -25.19 -25.07
C TRP A 43 -52.35 -23.76 -25.20
N THR A 44 -52.90 -22.92 -26.05
CA THR A 44 -52.50 -21.50 -26.15
C THR A 44 -52.77 -20.71 -24.88
N ARG A 45 -53.84 -21.06 -24.13
CA ARG A 45 -54.14 -20.40 -22.83
C ARG A 45 -53.18 -20.85 -21.73
N VAL A 46 -52.74 -22.10 -21.71
CA VAL A 46 -51.74 -22.66 -20.79
C VAL A 46 -50.36 -22.07 -21.09
N GLU A 47 -49.97 -21.98 -22.37
CA GLU A 47 -48.70 -21.35 -22.77
C GLU A 47 -48.68 -19.85 -22.45
N ARG A 48 -49.77 -19.12 -22.70
CA ARG A 48 -49.89 -17.71 -22.26
C ARG A 48 -49.80 -17.53 -20.75
N ARG A 49 -50.37 -18.48 -19.97
CA ARG A 49 -50.25 -18.47 -18.50
C ARG A 49 -48.85 -18.83 -18.04
N LYS A 50 -48.17 -19.80 -18.66
CA LYS A 50 -46.77 -20.15 -18.42
C LYS A 50 -45.85 -18.97 -18.78
N GLY A 51 -46.06 -18.34 -19.94
CA GLY A 51 -45.32 -17.16 -20.37
C GLY A 51 -45.53 -15.95 -19.44
N LYS A 52 -46.76 -15.67 -18.98
CA LYS A 52 -47.04 -14.64 -17.96
C LYS A 52 -46.39 -14.96 -16.62
N LYS A 53 -46.43 -16.23 -16.20
CA LYS A 53 -45.78 -16.68 -14.94
C LYS A 53 -44.27 -16.58 -15.06
N ALA A 54 -43.66 -16.99 -16.17
CA ALA A 54 -42.25 -16.85 -16.45
C ALA A 54 -41.81 -15.38 -16.47
N ARG A 55 -42.59 -14.51 -17.17
CA ARG A 55 -42.33 -13.05 -17.15
C ARG A 55 -42.46 -12.43 -15.77
N ARG A 56 -43.42 -12.85 -14.95
CA ARG A 56 -43.54 -12.40 -13.54
C ARG A 56 -42.41 -12.90 -12.66
N ILE A 57 -41.95 -14.12 -12.88
CA ILE A 57 -40.77 -14.69 -12.16
C ILE A 57 -39.51 -13.95 -12.59
N ALA A 58 -39.31 -13.75 -13.91
CA ALA A 58 -38.17 -12.98 -14.43
C ALA A 58 -38.18 -11.53 -13.95
N ALA A 59 -39.34 -10.85 -14.00
CA ALA A 59 -39.50 -9.49 -13.46
C ALA A 59 -39.27 -9.42 -11.94
N LYS A 60 -39.68 -10.47 -11.19
CA LYS A 60 -39.44 -10.56 -9.73
C LYS A 60 -37.98 -10.87 -9.45
N HIS A 61 -37.31 -11.65 -10.27
CA HIS A 61 -35.88 -11.93 -10.19
C HIS A 61 -35.07 -10.68 -10.52
N ASP A 62 -35.39 -9.99 -11.61
CA ASP A 62 -34.78 -8.74 -12.02
C ASP A 62 -34.96 -7.63 -10.94
N ALA A 63 -36.17 -7.51 -10.39
CA ALA A 63 -36.45 -6.64 -9.25
C ALA A 63 -35.70 -7.05 -7.96
N SER A 64 -35.13 -8.26 -7.88
CA SER A 64 -34.36 -8.75 -6.71
C SER A 64 -32.86 -8.60 -6.86
N MET A 65 -32.35 -8.30 -8.05
CA MET A 65 -30.90 -8.14 -8.29
C MET A 65 -30.37 -6.82 -7.73
N PRO A 66 -29.16 -6.82 -7.16
CA PRO A 66 -28.50 -5.57 -6.76
C PRO A 66 -28.13 -4.74 -8.00
N ARG A 67 -28.07 -3.41 -7.84
CA ARG A 67 -27.71 -2.49 -8.92
C ARG A 67 -26.94 -1.29 -8.38
N PHE A 68 -25.99 -0.79 -9.16
CA PHE A 68 -25.41 0.53 -8.97
C PHE A 68 -26.32 1.57 -9.63
N MET A 69 -26.68 2.59 -8.89
CA MET A 69 -27.47 3.72 -9.38
C MET A 69 -26.67 5.01 -9.23
N TYR A 70 -26.48 5.68 -10.34
CA TYR A 70 -25.83 6.98 -10.36
C TYR A 70 -26.86 8.07 -10.03
N VAL A 71 -26.68 8.74 -8.89
CA VAL A 71 -27.64 9.72 -8.39
C VAL A 71 -27.34 11.09 -8.99
N ASN A 72 -28.12 11.51 -9.98
CA ASN A 72 -27.89 12.77 -10.70
C ASN A 72 -27.90 14.05 -9.84
N GLY A 73 -28.55 14.04 -8.68
CA GLY A 73 -28.73 15.25 -7.85
C GLY A 73 -27.63 15.50 -6.82
N GLU A 74 -27.06 14.46 -6.22
CA GLU A 74 -26.02 14.61 -5.18
C GLU A 74 -24.61 14.71 -5.76
N ILE A 75 -24.40 14.13 -6.93
CA ILE A 75 -23.18 14.16 -7.72
C ILE A 75 -22.83 15.60 -8.12
N VAL A 76 -23.82 16.42 -8.44
CA VAL A 76 -23.65 17.84 -8.82
C VAL A 76 -23.05 18.70 -7.69
N LYS A 77 -23.10 18.23 -6.43
CA LYS A 77 -22.50 18.95 -5.29
C LYS A 77 -21.01 18.65 -5.08
N ARG A 78 -20.48 17.64 -5.72
CA ARG A 78 -19.06 17.30 -5.64
C ARG A 78 -18.27 18.14 -6.62
N LYS A 79 -17.28 18.86 -6.13
CA LYS A 79 -16.43 19.75 -6.94
C LYS A 79 -15.23 19.04 -7.58
N ASP A 80 -15.03 17.73 -7.34
CA ASP A 80 -13.89 16.97 -7.85
C ASP A 80 -14.27 15.55 -8.26
N ALA A 81 -13.40 14.89 -9.00
CA ALA A 81 -13.52 13.50 -9.39
C ALA A 81 -13.54 12.56 -8.16
N ILE A 82 -13.95 11.31 -8.36
CA ILE A 82 -13.93 10.28 -7.32
C ILE A 82 -12.47 9.97 -6.96
N HIS A 83 -12.11 10.06 -5.69
CA HIS A 83 -10.77 9.72 -5.22
C HIS A 83 -10.60 8.20 -5.05
N ILE A 84 -9.36 7.72 -5.02
CA ILE A 84 -9.06 6.28 -4.84
C ILE A 84 -9.52 5.78 -3.46
N ASP A 85 -9.51 6.63 -2.44
CA ASP A 85 -10.07 6.31 -1.13
C ASP A 85 -11.60 6.17 -1.15
N ASP A 86 -12.31 6.92 -2.01
CA ASP A 86 -13.75 6.71 -2.24
C ASP A 86 -14.03 5.33 -2.87
N VAL A 87 -13.16 4.86 -3.78
CA VAL A 87 -13.27 3.51 -4.38
C VAL A 87 -13.03 2.43 -3.33
N ARG A 88 -12.02 2.61 -2.47
CA ARG A 88 -11.78 1.73 -1.31
C ARG A 88 -13.01 1.69 -0.39
N ASP A 89 -13.55 2.84 -0.04
CA ASP A 89 -14.66 2.94 0.90
C ASP A 89 -15.96 2.36 0.33
N LEU A 90 -16.17 2.43 -1.00
CA LEU A 90 -17.22 1.70 -1.70
C LEU A 90 -17.06 0.18 -1.52
N VAL A 91 -15.87 -0.37 -1.75
CA VAL A 91 -15.58 -1.80 -1.55
C VAL A 91 -15.84 -2.18 -0.10
N LEU A 92 -15.32 -1.41 0.86
CA LEU A 92 -15.54 -1.64 2.29
C LEU A 92 -17.00 -1.48 2.72
N HIS A 93 -17.79 -0.67 2.02
CA HIS A 93 -19.23 -0.60 2.26
C HIS A 93 -19.96 -1.90 1.86
N ILE A 94 -19.50 -2.54 0.79
CA ILE A 94 -20.10 -3.79 0.30
C ILE A 94 -19.69 -4.98 1.19
N VAL A 95 -18.40 -5.12 1.53
CA VAL A 95 -17.86 -6.31 2.20
C VAL A 95 -17.60 -6.14 3.69
N ALA A 96 -17.60 -4.91 4.21
CA ALA A 96 -17.27 -4.62 5.61
C ALA A 96 -18.28 -3.63 6.24
N ASP A 97 -17.77 -2.63 6.96
CA ASP A 97 -18.52 -1.73 7.84
C ASP A 97 -18.46 -0.25 7.43
N SER A 98 -17.97 0.06 6.22
CA SER A 98 -17.91 1.44 5.77
C SER A 98 -19.30 2.03 5.57
N PRO A 99 -19.50 3.33 5.85
CA PRO A 99 -20.77 3.99 5.54
C PRO A 99 -21.06 3.96 4.03
N PRO A 100 -22.33 4.11 3.62
CA PRO A 100 -22.67 4.17 2.21
C PRO A 100 -22.00 5.38 1.54
N PRO A 101 -21.44 5.19 0.33
CA PRO A 101 -20.89 6.29 -0.43
C PRO A 101 -21.97 7.30 -0.82
N ASN A 102 -21.61 8.59 -0.90
CA ASN A 102 -22.55 9.66 -1.25
C ASN A 102 -22.61 9.94 -2.77
N TRP A 103 -21.77 9.29 -3.58
CA TRP A 103 -21.63 9.53 -5.02
C TRP A 103 -22.23 8.41 -5.90
N VAL A 104 -22.52 7.25 -5.30
CA VAL A 104 -23.25 6.14 -5.96
C VAL A 104 -24.17 5.48 -4.95
N LYS A 105 -25.39 5.17 -5.35
CA LYS A 105 -26.33 4.40 -4.56
C LYS A 105 -26.29 2.94 -4.97
N ILE A 106 -26.21 2.05 -3.99
CA ILE A 106 -26.30 0.61 -4.23
C ILE A 106 -27.68 0.13 -3.79
N GLU A 107 -28.45 -0.38 -4.73
CA GLU A 107 -29.68 -1.06 -4.37
C GLU A 107 -29.39 -2.47 -3.86
N LYS A 108 -29.95 -2.83 -2.71
CA LYS A 108 -29.80 -4.14 -2.07
C LYS A 108 -28.35 -4.59 -1.89
N PRO A 109 -27.46 -3.79 -1.29
CA PRO A 109 -26.04 -4.09 -1.15
C PRO A 109 -25.81 -5.42 -0.41
N ARG A 110 -26.72 -5.82 0.47
CA ARG A 110 -26.64 -7.10 1.21
C ARG A 110 -26.81 -8.34 0.34
N SER A 111 -27.33 -8.21 -0.88
CA SER A 111 -27.49 -9.34 -1.81
C SER A 111 -26.24 -9.58 -2.66
N ILE A 112 -25.27 -8.68 -2.63
CA ILE A 112 -23.95 -8.87 -3.25
C ILE A 112 -23.17 -9.90 -2.41
N GLN A 113 -22.70 -10.94 -3.07
CA GLN A 113 -22.01 -12.06 -2.42
C GLN A 113 -20.50 -11.93 -2.50
N LYS A 114 -19.98 -11.36 -3.59
CA LYS A 114 -18.55 -11.21 -3.85
C LYS A 114 -18.24 -9.85 -4.46
N VAL A 115 -17.02 -9.40 -4.26
CA VAL A 115 -16.47 -8.20 -4.91
C VAL A 115 -15.17 -8.57 -5.59
N VAL A 116 -15.09 -8.34 -6.88
CA VAL A 116 -13.87 -8.43 -7.68
C VAL A 116 -13.46 -7.01 -8.05
N THR A 117 -12.27 -6.62 -7.64
CA THR A 117 -11.71 -5.29 -7.91
C THR A 117 -10.48 -5.44 -8.80
N LEU A 118 -10.48 -4.75 -9.92
CA LEU A 118 -9.37 -4.77 -10.88
C LEU A 118 -8.74 -3.39 -11.00
N LEU A 119 -7.42 -3.33 -10.91
CA LEU A 119 -6.62 -2.17 -11.29
C LEU A 119 -6.03 -2.42 -12.67
N ILE A 120 -6.36 -1.55 -13.64
CA ILE A 120 -5.92 -1.67 -15.03
C ILE A 120 -5.26 -0.35 -15.45
N PRO A 121 -3.97 -0.12 -15.12
CA PRO A 121 -3.25 1.04 -15.61
C PRO A 121 -3.17 1.02 -17.14
N GLY A 122 -3.22 2.19 -17.76
CA GLY A 122 -3.13 2.31 -19.21
C GLY A 122 -4.45 2.26 -19.98
N LEU A 123 -5.57 1.96 -19.32
CA LEU A 123 -6.89 2.04 -19.95
C LEU A 123 -7.31 3.53 -20.05
N LEU A 124 -7.07 4.11 -21.22
CA LEU A 124 -7.30 5.53 -21.49
C LEU A 124 -8.73 5.81 -21.99
N PRO A 125 -9.24 7.06 -21.81
CA PRO A 125 -10.53 7.47 -22.35
C PRO A 125 -10.66 7.27 -23.86
N ASP A 126 -9.59 7.54 -24.60
CA ASP A 126 -9.57 7.46 -26.07
C ASP A 126 -9.85 6.03 -26.57
N PHE A 127 -9.44 5.00 -25.82
CA PHE A 127 -9.72 3.59 -26.16
C PHE A 127 -11.20 3.22 -26.04
N LEU A 128 -11.97 4.08 -25.38
CA LEU A 128 -13.40 3.91 -25.13
C LEU A 128 -14.24 4.98 -25.83
N SER A 129 -13.64 5.74 -26.75
CA SER A 129 -14.29 6.87 -27.45
C SER A 129 -14.92 7.88 -26.48
N LEU A 130 -14.29 8.06 -25.29
CA LEU A 130 -14.71 9.03 -24.30
C LEU A 130 -13.98 10.37 -24.49
N PRO A 131 -14.59 11.49 -24.10
CA PRO A 131 -13.93 12.78 -24.14
C PRO A 131 -12.72 12.81 -23.17
N PRO A 132 -11.72 13.67 -23.45
CA PRO A 132 -10.59 13.88 -22.54
C PRO A 132 -11.07 14.21 -21.13
N LEU A 133 -10.41 13.61 -20.12
CA LEU A 133 -10.75 13.87 -18.72
C LEU A 133 -10.33 15.28 -18.33
N PRO A 134 -11.15 16.02 -17.56
CA PRO A 134 -10.80 17.35 -17.12
C PRO A 134 -9.59 17.34 -16.19
N THR A 135 -8.67 18.27 -16.42
CA THR A 135 -7.42 18.37 -15.66
C THR A 135 -7.56 19.17 -14.36
N SER A 136 -8.56 20.05 -14.27
CA SER A 136 -8.80 20.85 -13.06
C SER A 136 -10.26 20.80 -12.64
N ALA A 137 -10.51 20.47 -11.39
CA ALA A 137 -11.84 20.52 -10.79
C ALA A 137 -12.39 21.97 -10.69
N THR A 138 -11.49 22.95 -10.60
CA THR A 138 -11.84 24.37 -10.51
C THR A 138 -12.19 24.98 -11.86
N ALA A 139 -11.70 24.42 -12.95
CA ALA A 139 -11.94 24.93 -14.30
C ALA A 139 -13.32 24.56 -14.85
N ASN A 140 -13.93 23.47 -14.39
CA ASN A 140 -15.27 23.06 -14.83
C ASN A 140 -16.08 22.41 -13.70
N PRO A 141 -16.81 23.21 -12.90
CA PRO A 141 -17.63 22.70 -11.79
C PRO A 141 -18.81 21.81 -12.25
N ASN A 142 -19.07 21.73 -13.56
CA ASN A 142 -20.18 20.98 -14.15
C ASN A 142 -19.73 19.65 -14.78
N VAL A 143 -18.53 19.17 -14.48
CA VAL A 143 -18.10 17.85 -14.96
C VAL A 143 -19.00 16.78 -14.36
N PRO A 144 -19.71 15.99 -15.19
CA PRO A 144 -20.50 14.88 -14.68
C PRO A 144 -19.57 13.85 -14.02
N LEU A 145 -19.92 13.39 -12.83
CA LEU A 145 -19.18 12.31 -12.15
C LEU A 145 -19.36 10.94 -12.84
N SER A 146 -20.29 10.82 -13.76
CA SER A 146 -20.49 9.65 -14.59
C SER A 146 -20.71 10.07 -16.04
N ILE A 147 -19.97 9.45 -16.94
CA ILE A 147 -20.03 9.66 -18.39
C ILE A 147 -20.65 8.40 -18.99
N PRO A 148 -21.78 8.47 -19.72
CA PRO A 148 -22.33 7.31 -20.39
C PRO A 148 -21.32 6.72 -21.37
N LEU A 149 -21.14 5.42 -21.36
CA LEU A 149 -20.32 4.72 -22.34
C LEU A 149 -21.09 4.64 -23.68
N PRO A 150 -20.41 4.81 -24.82
CA PRO A 150 -21.03 4.64 -26.11
C PRO A 150 -21.53 3.19 -26.27
N SER A 151 -22.74 3.04 -26.82
CA SER A 151 -23.38 1.72 -26.99
C SER A 151 -22.85 0.91 -28.17
N ASP A 152 -21.94 1.50 -28.97
CA ASP A 152 -21.50 0.93 -30.23
C ASP A 152 -20.00 0.60 -30.26
N SER A 153 -19.72 -0.36 -31.11
CA SER A 153 -18.55 -1.18 -31.35
C SER A 153 -17.24 -0.50 -31.76
N ASP A 154 -17.17 0.81 -31.78
CA ASP A 154 -15.97 1.55 -32.21
C ASP A 154 -14.93 1.77 -31.07
N THR A 155 -15.00 0.96 -30.01
CA THR A 155 -14.07 1.02 -28.90
C THR A 155 -13.00 -0.05 -29.05
N SER A 156 -11.76 0.27 -28.70
CA SER A 156 -10.64 -0.70 -28.72
C SER A 156 -10.78 -1.81 -27.68
N ILE A 157 -11.68 -1.66 -26.69
CA ILE A 157 -11.98 -2.65 -25.64
C ILE A 157 -13.51 -2.80 -25.54
N PRO A 158 -14.13 -3.56 -26.45
CA PRO A 158 -15.58 -3.70 -26.57
C PRO A 158 -16.28 -4.23 -25.32
N PHE A 159 -15.58 -5.08 -24.53
CA PHE A 159 -16.11 -5.62 -23.29
C PHE A 159 -16.55 -4.51 -22.31
N ILE A 160 -15.72 -3.47 -22.13
CA ILE A 160 -16.04 -2.37 -21.20
C ILE A 160 -17.31 -1.65 -21.64
N ALA A 161 -17.40 -1.28 -22.91
CA ALA A 161 -18.54 -0.54 -23.45
C ALA A 161 -19.85 -1.36 -23.45
N SER A 162 -19.76 -2.68 -23.65
CA SER A 162 -20.95 -3.57 -23.67
C SER A 162 -21.42 -3.99 -22.27
N THR A 163 -20.49 -4.01 -21.28
CA THR A 163 -20.79 -4.53 -19.94
C THR A 163 -21.17 -3.45 -18.95
N PHE A 164 -20.55 -2.26 -19.05
CA PHE A 164 -20.77 -1.16 -18.12
C PHE A 164 -21.59 -0.04 -18.78
N SER A 165 -22.42 0.63 -18.01
CA SER A 165 -23.26 1.73 -18.51
C SER A 165 -22.58 3.09 -18.48
N HIS A 166 -21.65 3.29 -17.55
CA HIS A 166 -21.00 4.57 -17.32
C HIS A 166 -19.53 4.38 -16.93
N ALA A 167 -18.71 5.35 -17.31
CA ALA A 167 -17.38 5.58 -16.78
C ALA A 167 -17.41 6.75 -15.78
N CYS A 168 -16.77 6.60 -14.63
CA CYS A 168 -16.66 7.66 -13.64
C CYS A 168 -15.22 8.18 -13.60
N PRO A 169 -14.97 9.49 -13.81
CA PRO A 169 -13.65 10.06 -13.66
C PRO A 169 -13.11 9.89 -12.22
N THR A 170 -11.88 9.42 -12.10
CA THR A 170 -11.20 9.26 -10.80
C THR A 170 -9.99 10.17 -10.69
N ARG A 171 -9.52 10.37 -9.46
CA ARG A 171 -8.30 11.11 -9.16
C ARG A 171 -7.39 10.31 -8.23
N ALA A 172 -6.15 10.09 -8.68
CA ALA A 172 -5.10 9.49 -7.88
C ALA A 172 -4.63 10.45 -6.76
N PRO A 173 -4.15 9.91 -5.64
CA PRO A 173 -3.57 10.72 -4.57
C PRO A 173 -2.27 11.38 -5.02
N GLY A 174 -1.95 12.55 -4.46
CA GLY A 174 -0.71 13.26 -4.76
C GLY A 174 -0.74 14.71 -4.31
N ASP A 175 0.40 15.37 -4.45
CA ASP A 175 0.55 16.81 -4.28
C ASP A 175 0.64 17.54 -5.65
N GLN A 176 1.09 18.78 -5.68
CA GLN A 176 1.25 19.57 -6.90
C GLN A 176 2.42 19.09 -7.78
N THR A 177 3.37 18.37 -7.21
CA THR A 177 4.62 17.99 -7.89
C THR A 177 4.72 16.51 -8.23
N ARG A 178 3.88 15.67 -7.61
CA ARG A 178 3.95 14.21 -7.81
C ARG A 178 2.65 13.50 -7.44
N MET A 179 2.47 12.35 -8.03
CA MET A 179 1.44 11.38 -7.68
C MET A 179 1.95 10.44 -6.58
N PHE A 180 1.05 10.00 -5.68
CA PHE A 180 1.34 9.00 -4.65
C PHE A 180 0.83 7.63 -5.08
N SER A 181 1.20 6.60 -4.32
CA SER A 181 0.82 5.22 -4.62
C SER A 181 -0.71 5.02 -4.58
N VAL A 182 -1.28 4.66 -5.71
CA VAL A 182 -2.68 4.25 -5.86
C VAL A 182 -2.98 3.02 -5.01
N LEU A 183 -2.10 1.99 -5.09
CA LEU A 183 -2.21 0.77 -4.30
C LEU A 183 -2.14 1.07 -2.79
N GLY A 184 -1.17 1.91 -2.38
CA GLY A 184 -1.04 2.31 -0.97
C GLY A 184 -2.30 2.99 -0.43
N THR A 185 -2.96 3.82 -1.23
CA THR A 185 -4.21 4.50 -0.84
C THR A 185 -5.40 3.55 -0.86
N PHE A 186 -5.47 2.65 -1.82
CA PHE A 186 -6.55 1.67 -1.89
C PHE A 186 -6.49 0.65 -0.75
N PHE A 187 -5.31 0.10 -0.45
CA PHE A 187 -5.17 -0.95 0.56
C PHE A 187 -5.07 -0.45 2.00
N GLN A 188 -4.88 0.86 2.22
CA GLN A 188 -4.75 1.46 3.55
C GLN A 188 -5.85 2.50 3.75
N GLY A 189 -6.61 2.37 4.82
CA GLY A 189 -7.67 3.31 5.17
C GLY A 189 -7.61 3.77 6.62
N PRO A 190 -8.26 4.90 6.97
CA PRO A 190 -8.35 5.33 8.35
C PRO A 190 -9.12 4.31 9.18
N ILE A 191 -8.68 4.10 10.42
CA ILE A 191 -9.41 3.28 11.39
C ILE A 191 -10.72 3.98 11.78
N SER A 192 -11.74 3.18 12.12
CA SER A 192 -12.99 3.74 12.63
C SER A 192 -12.77 4.43 14.00
N ALA A 193 -13.60 5.41 14.33
CA ALA A 193 -13.53 6.11 15.61
C ALA A 193 -13.65 5.13 16.81
N GLU A 194 -14.44 4.09 16.66
CA GLU A 194 -14.64 3.05 17.67
C GLU A 194 -13.38 2.20 17.86
N GLU A 195 -12.74 1.79 16.77
CA GLU A 195 -11.47 1.04 16.80
C GLU A 195 -10.33 1.92 17.36
N LYS A 196 -10.31 3.21 16.99
CA LYS A 196 -9.35 4.17 17.57
C LYS A 196 -9.49 4.26 19.08
N LYS A 197 -10.72 4.33 19.58
CA LYS A 197 -11.02 4.34 21.01
C LYS A 197 -10.55 3.04 21.69
N LYS A 198 -10.86 1.86 21.12
CA LYS A 198 -10.38 0.57 21.62
C LYS A 198 -8.86 0.47 21.67
N ARG A 199 -8.16 0.94 20.61
CA ARG A 199 -6.69 0.95 20.58
C ARG A 199 -6.10 1.89 21.63
N ILE A 200 -6.71 3.05 21.86
CA ILE A 200 -6.31 3.98 22.93
C ILE A 200 -6.52 3.34 24.31
N GLU A 201 -7.69 2.74 24.55
CA GLU A 201 -7.99 2.05 25.81
C GLU A 201 -7.04 0.87 26.06
N ALA A 202 -6.79 0.04 25.04
CA ALA A 202 -5.81 -1.04 25.12
C ALA A 202 -4.40 -0.54 25.41
N ARG A 203 -3.99 0.59 24.79
CA ARG A 203 -2.69 1.24 25.06
C ARG A 203 -2.61 1.75 26.49
N ILE A 204 -3.67 2.38 27.01
CA ILE A 204 -3.72 2.84 28.41
C ILE A 204 -3.67 1.64 29.37
N ALA A 205 -4.39 0.56 29.05
CA ALA A 205 -4.38 -0.66 29.85
C ALA A 205 -3.02 -1.38 29.82
N SER A 206 -2.37 -1.46 28.66
CA SER A 206 -1.03 -2.05 28.51
C SER A 206 0.07 -1.11 29.05
N GLY A 207 -0.15 0.20 29.03
CA GLY A 207 0.76 1.21 29.54
C GLY A 207 1.03 1.15 31.04
N ARG A 208 0.26 0.35 31.77
CA ARG A 208 0.48 0.06 33.20
C ARG A 208 1.49 -1.07 33.44
N ALA A 209 1.88 -1.80 32.40
CA ALA A 209 2.82 -2.91 32.44
C ALA A 209 3.89 -2.78 31.34
N PHE A 210 4.48 -1.57 31.15
CA PHE A 210 5.62 -1.44 30.25
C PHE A 210 6.81 -2.18 30.82
N ASP A 211 7.09 -3.31 30.22
CA ASP A 211 8.37 -3.96 30.36
C ASP A 211 9.40 -3.06 29.70
N LYS A 212 10.35 -2.52 30.52
CA LYS A 212 11.42 -1.62 30.07
C LYS A 212 12.55 -2.40 29.36
N ASP A 213 12.22 -3.58 28.81
CA ASP A 213 13.21 -4.47 28.23
C ASP A 213 13.46 -4.11 26.75
N PRO A 214 14.70 -3.77 26.36
CA PRO A 214 15.09 -3.56 24.97
C PRO A 214 14.80 -4.75 24.05
N THR A 215 14.77 -5.99 24.59
CA THR A 215 14.52 -7.22 23.81
C THR A 215 13.19 -7.21 23.06
N LEU A 216 12.22 -6.42 23.49
CA LEU A 216 10.92 -6.24 22.80
C LEU A 216 11.05 -5.58 21.42
N TYR A 217 12.18 -4.94 21.15
CA TYR A 217 12.44 -4.21 19.90
C TYR A 217 13.43 -4.91 18.98
N LEU A 218 13.84 -6.13 19.33
CA LEU A 218 14.69 -6.96 18.47
C LEU A 218 14.01 -7.25 17.14
N LEU A 219 14.79 -7.21 16.07
CA LEU A 219 14.34 -7.63 14.76
C LEU A 219 14.05 -9.13 14.75
N SER A 220 12.91 -9.50 14.21
CA SER A 220 12.60 -10.90 13.94
C SER A 220 13.37 -11.39 12.72
N LEU A 221 13.59 -12.70 12.61
CA LEU A 221 14.27 -13.31 11.46
C LEU A 221 13.64 -12.89 10.10
N PRO A 222 12.31 -12.87 9.91
CA PRO A 222 11.71 -12.34 8.68
C PRO A 222 12.06 -10.88 8.40
N GLN A 223 12.11 -10.02 9.43
CA GLN A 223 12.51 -8.62 9.26
C GLN A 223 13.97 -8.48 8.88
N MET A 224 14.86 -9.33 9.42
CA MET A 224 16.27 -9.35 9.05
C MET A 224 16.43 -9.77 7.57
N ILE A 225 15.73 -10.80 7.12
CA ILE A 225 15.74 -11.25 5.72
C ILE A 225 15.19 -10.16 4.79
N GLU A 226 14.05 -9.57 5.13
CA GLU A 226 13.39 -8.52 4.34
C GLU A 226 14.26 -7.26 4.17
N ASN A 227 15.13 -6.99 5.15
CA ASN A 227 15.99 -5.80 5.17
C ASN A 227 17.47 -6.13 4.89
N ASP A 228 17.76 -7.29 4.33
CA ASP A 228 19.08 -7.68 3.81
C ASP A 228 20.20 -7.64 4.87
N TYR A 229 19.86 -8.09 6.10
CA TYR A 229 20.83 -8.26 7.18
C TYR A 229 21.75 -9.46 6.96
N PRO A 230 23.02 -9.39 7.34
CA PRO A 230 23.89 -10.54 7.38
C PRO A 230 23.50 -11.43 8.57
N ILE A 231 22.88 -12.57 8.26
CA ILE A 231 22.29 -13.48 9.25
C ILE A 231 23.29 -14.56 9.63
N PRO A 232 23.47 -14.87 10.94
CA PRO A 232 24.28 -16.01 11.39
C PRO A 232 23.77 -17.32 10.82
N SER A 233 24.70 -18.20 10.40
CA SER A 233 24.39 -19.48 9.74
C SER A 233 23.51 -20.42 10.58
N TYR A 234 23.59 -20.35 11.89
CA TYR A 234 22.75 -21.15 12.80
C TYR A 234 21.31 -20.65 12.96
N MET A 235 20.99 -19.45 12.45
CA MET A 235 19.61 -18.93 12.45
C MET A 235 18.86 -19.28 11.17
N ALA A 236 19.51 -19.15 10.02
CA ALA A 236 18.96 -19.50 8.71
C ALA A 236 20.07 -19.58 7.67
N ASP A 237 19.96 -20.55 6.76
CA ASP A 237 20.87 -20.73 5.63
C ASP A 237 20.41 -19.88 4.43
N VAL A 238 20.42 -18.57 4.62
CA VAL A 238 19.98 -17.59 3.58
C VAL A 238 21.07 -16.57 3.24
N PHE A 239 22.16 -16.54 3.99
CA PHE A 239 23.28 -15.65 3.79
C PHE A 239 24.57 -16.44 3.62
N GLU A 240 25.10 -16.51 2.41
CA GLU A 240 26.40 -17.10 2.12
C GLU A 240 27.50 -16.15 2.62
N LYS A 241 28.29 -16.61 3.60
CA LYS A 241 29.40 -15.82 4.15
C LYS A 241 30.62 -15.83 3.23
N PRO A 242 30.99 -14.67 2.64
CA PRO A 242 32.25 -14.57 1.90
C PRO A 242 33.48 -14.73 2.83
N PRO A 243 34.66 -15.03 2.28
CA PRO A 243 35.90 -15.04 3.06
C PRO A 243 36.11 -13.74 3.84
N GLY A 244 36.59 -13.85 5.08
CA GLY A 244 36.82 -12.69 5.96
C GLY A 244 35.60 -12.23 6.78
N TRP A 245 34.44 -12.90 6.62
CA TRP A 245 33.29 -12.68 7.48
C TRP A 245 33.35 -13.53 8.74
N VAL A 246 32.89 -12.95 9.84
CA VAL A 246 32.78 -13.61 11.15
C VAL A 246 31.34 -13.58 11.62
N GLU A 247 30.98 -14.51 12.54
CA GLU A 247 29.66 -14.50 13.15
C GLU A 247 29.76 -14.58 14.65
N THR A 248 28.81 -13.97 15.32
CA THR A 248 28.64 -14.09 16.78
C THR A 248 28.31 -15.55 17.11
N PRO A 249 29.04 -16.20 18.03
CA PRO A 249 28.76 -17.58 18.41
C PRO A 249 27.32 -17.79 18.88
N GLN A 250 26.77 -18.97 18.59
CA GLN A 250 25.43 -19.33 19.07
C GLN A 250 25.40 -19.30 20.61
N PRO A 251 24.38 -18.63 21.23
CA PRO A 251 24.25 -18.60 22.68
C PRO A 251 24.09 -20.01 23.27
N VAL A 252 24.89 -20.34 24.27
CA VAL A 252 24.77 -21.64 25.01
C VAL A 252 23.80 -21.44 26.16
N THR A 253 22.55 -21.85 25.98
CA THR A 253 21.44 -21.61 26.92
C THR A 253 21.67 -22.23 28.29
N GLU A 254 22.28 -23.42 28.36
CA GLU A 254 22.52 -24.14 29.63
C GLU A 254 23.46 -23.39 30.57
N SER A 255 24.50 -22.75 30.03
CA SER A 255 25.46 -21.97 30.83
C SER A 255 24.86 -20.68 31.39
N LEU A 256 23.86 -20.12 30.74
CA LEU A 256 23.21 -18.87 31.16
C LEU A 256 22.28 -19.09 32.35
N LEU A 257 21.63 -20.23 32.47
CA LEU A 257 20.72 -20.57 33.57
C LEU A 257 21.43 -20.71 34.93
N LEU A 258 22.75 -20.89 34.91
CA LEU A 258 23.57 -20.96 36.11
C LEU A 258 24.05 -19.60 36.65
N LEU A 259 23.81 -18.52 35.90
CA LEU A 259 24.21 -17.17 36.29
C LEU A 259 23.17 -16.50 37.19
N PRO A 260 23.57 -15.58 38.08
CA PRO A 260 22.65 -14.69 38.78
C PRO A 260 21.78 -13.92 37.77
N LEU A 261 20.51 -13.65 38.12
CA LEU A 261 19.53 -12.96 37.26
C LEU A 261 20.04 -11.63 36.67
N GLU A 262 20.85 -10.88 37.43
CA GLU A 262 21.48 -9.64 36.97
C GLU A 262 22.48 -9.83 35.83
N LYS A 263 23.16 -11.01 35.80
CA LYS A 263 24.13 -11.38 34.77
C LYS A 263 23.50 -12.11 33.56
N GLN A 264 22.22 -12.43 33.64
CA GLN A 264 21.48 -13.03 32.53
C GLN A 264 20.95 -12.00 31.54
N ARG A 265 20.95 -10.69 31.89
CA ARG A 265 20.50 -9.63 30.99
C ARG A 265 21.56 -9.32 29.94
N SER A 266 21.13 -9.32 28.68
CA SER A 266 21.95 -8.88 27.56
C SER A 266 22.29 -7.39 27.70
N ARG A 267 23.57 -7.04 27.54
CA ARG A 267 23.99 -5.65 27.43
C ARG A 267 23.58 -5.11 26.07
N VAL A 268 23.36 -3.81 26.00
CA VAL A 268 23.00 -3.11 24.77
C VAL A 268 24.10 -2.13 24.41
N TYR A 269 24.54 -2.15 23.18
CA TYR A 269 25.55 -1.24 22.63
C TYR A 269 25.00 -0.57 21.38
N ALA A 270 25.20 0.73 21.27
CA ALA A 270 24.91 1.46 20.03
C ALA A 270 26.19 1.51 19.19
N ILE A 271 26.02 1.37 17.90
CA ILE A 271 27.11 1.38 16.93
C ILE A 271 26.76 2.26 15.74
N ASP A 272 27.76 2.97 15.24
CA ASP A 272 27.73 3.65 13.95
C ASP A 272 29.10 3.56 13.28
N CYS A 273 29.13 3.42 11.95
CA CYS A 273 30.33 3.21 11.18
C CYS A 273 30.43 4.22 10.03
N GLU A 274 31.66 4.69 9.79
CA GLU A 274 32.00 5.46 8.59
C GLU A 274 32.68 4.58 7.54
N MET A 275 32.37 4.81 6.28
CA MET A 275 32.87 4.01 5.16
C MET A 275 33.50 4.90 4.09
N CYS A 276 34.44 4.32 3.34
CA CYS A 276 34.92 4.83 2.07
C CYS A 276 34.54 3.89 0.93
N LEU A 277 34.80 4.29 -0.32
CA LEU A 277 34.64 3.47 -1.51
C LEU A 277 36.00 2.97 -2.00
N THR A 278 36.11 1.67 -2.19
CA THR A 278 37.24 1.00 -2.83
C THR A 278 36.74 0.25 -4.08
N GLU A 279 37.61 -0.45 -4.80
CA GLU A 279 37.21 -1.29 -5.92
C GLU A 279 36.30 -2.47 -5.53
N ASP A 280 36.36 -2.92 -4.28
CA ASP A 280 35.50 -3.98 -3.74
C ASP A 280 34.18 -3.44 -3.15
N GLY A 281 33.92 -2.14 -3.27
CA GLY A 281 32.73 -1.48 -2.73
C GLY A 281 33.04 -0.69 -1.44
N LYS A 282 32.04 -0.62 -0.55
CA LYS A 282 32.15 0.13 0.72
C LYS A 282 32.99 -0.64 1.73
N GLU A 283 34.03 0.01 2.25
CA GLU A 283 34.95 -0.51 3.27
C GLU A 283 34.93 0.38 4.51
N LEU A 284 35.09 -0.26 5.69
CA LEU A 284 35.10 0.41 6.99
C LEU A 284 36.29 1.36 7.13
N THR A 285 36.04 2.58 7.62
CA THR A 285 37.08 3.59 7.91
C THR A 285 37.06 4.12 9.34
N ARG A 286 35.94 4.08 10.02
CA ARG A 286 35.82 4.39 11.44
C ARG A 286 34.66 3.60 12.05
N VAL A 287 34.80 3.20 13.30
CA VAL A 287 33.75 2.54 14.06
C VAL A 287 33.69 3.17 15.45
N CYS A 288 32.48 3.54 15.87
CA CYS A 288 32.20 4.05 17.21
C CYS A 288 31.17 3.17 17.92
N ILE A 289 31.44 2.79 19.15
CA ILE A 289 30.54 1.98 20.00
C ILE A 289 30.29 2.71 21.30
N VAL A 290 29.02 2.85 21.63
CA VAL A 290 28.55 3.52 22.86
C VAL A 290 27.78 2.51 23.72
N ASP A 291 28.11 2.50 25.01
CA ASP A 291 27.31 1.72 25.97
C ASP A 291 25.95 2.39 26.20
N TYR A 292 24.88 1.61 26.02
CA TYR A 292 23.50 2.13 26.08
C TYR A 292 23.11 2.69 27.45
N GLU A 293 23.55 2.05 28.53
CA GLU A 293 23.16 2.47 29.88
C GLU A 293 23.86 3.76 30.28
N SER A 294 25.20 3.80 30.17
CA SER A 294 26.01 4.93 30.57
C SER A 294 26.08 6.06 29.55
N GLY A 295 25.86 5.78 28.26
CA GLY A 295 26.09 6.73 27.17
C GLY A 295 27.59 7.03 26.92
N ILE A 296 28.49 6.20 27.43
CA ILE A 296 29.93 6.40 27.29
C ILE A 296 30.44 5.66 26.06
N VAL A 297 31.31 6.31 25.30
CA VAL A 297 32.05 5.68 24.20
C VAL A 297 33.01 4.63 24.76
N ILE A 298 32.83 3.38 24.39
CA ILE A 298 33.66 2.27 24.82
C ILE A 298 34.70 1.85 23.76
N TYR A 299 34.46 2.21 22.51
CA TYR A 299 35.37 1.95 21.41
C TYR A 299 35.18 2.98 20.32
N ASP A 300 36.24 3.63 19.88
CA ASP A 300 36.26 4.54 18.73
C ASP A 300 37.63 4.43 18.03
N LYS A 301 37.63 3.94 16.80
CA LYS A 301 38.87 3.69 16.05
C LYS A 301 38.70 4.02 14.57
N LEU A 302 39.72 4.71 14.03
CA LEU A 302 39.96 4.75 12.59
C LEU A 302 40.48 3.40 12.13
N VAL A 303 39.97 2.92 11.01
CA VAL A 303 40.26 1.59 10.44
C VAL A 303 40.88 1.77 9.06
N LYS A 304 41.98 1.10 8.83
CA LYS A 304 42.68 1.15 7.55
C LYS A 304 42.04 0.17 6.56
N PRO A 305 41.48 0.64 5.43
CA PRO A 305 40.97 -0.24 4.40
C PRO A 305 42.08 -1.14 3.83
N PRO A 306 41.77 -2.36 3.42
CA PRO A 306 42.76 -3.29 2.87
C PRO A 306 43.23 -2.89 1.47
N LYS A 307 42.45 -2.10 0.74
CA LYS A 307 42.69 -1.65 -0.62
C LYS A 307 42.77 -0.12 -0.73
N PRO A 308 43.37 0.41 -1.79
CA PRO A 308 43.39 1.86 -2.05
C PRO A 308 41.99 2.44 -2.11
N VAL A 309 41.81 3.60 -1.49
CA VAL A 309 40.54 4.33 -1.48
C VAL A 309 40.34 5.03 -2.82
N ILE A 310 39.20 4.82 -3.45
CA ILE A 310 38.77 5.50 -4.67
C ILE A 310 38.06 6.82 -4.30
N ASP A 311 37.17 6.79 -3.29
CA ASP A 311 36.45 7.95 -2.80
C ASP A 311 36.29 7.84 -1.27
N TYR A 312 36.76 8.84 -0.55
CA TYR A 312 36.65 8.90 0.90
C TYR A 312 35.23 9.17 1.40
N LEU A 313 34.32 9.52 0.49
CA LEU A 313 32.95 9.95 0.82
C LEU A 313 32.94 11.06 1.90
N THR A 314 33.95 11.92 1.90
CA THR A 314 34.25 12.89 2.96
C THR A 314 33.05 13.74 3.35
N LYS A 315 32.22 14.12 2.40
CA LYS A 315 31.00 14.88 2.64
C LYS A 315 30.05 14.20 3.64
N TRP A 316 30.08 12.88 3.68
CA TRP A 316 29.22 12.05 4.52
C TRP A 316 30.00 11.51 5.73
N SER A 317 31.13 10.87 5.48
CA SER A 317 31.96 10.20 6.49
C SER A 317 32.83 11.14 7.32
N GLY A 318 33.06 12.38 6.87
CA GLY A 318 34.06 13.25 7.48
C GLY A 318 35.52 12.75 7.36
N ILE A 319 35.73 11.57 6.77
CA ILE A 319 37.05 10.96 6.63
C ILE A 319 37.79 11.62 5.47
N THR A 320 39.07 11.91 5.70
CA THR A 320 39.98 12.45 4.68
C THR A 320 41.20 11.55 4.53
N GLU A 321 41.94 11.70 3.44
CA GLU A 321 43.20 10.99 3.24
C GLU A 321 44.18 11.20 4.42
N ALA A 322 44.29 12.44 4.90
CA ALA A 322 45.16 12.79 6.00
C ALA A 322 44.75 12.11 7.32
N SER A 323 43.43 12.04 7.60
CA SER A 323 42.95 11.37 8.81
C SER A 323 43.14 9.85 8.76
N LEU A 324 43.01 9.25 7.57
CA LEU A 324 43.16 7.82 7.39
C LEU A 324 44.62 7.36 7.25
N ALA A 325 45.52 8.26 6.85
CA ALA A 325 46.95 7.96 6.72
C ALA A 325 47.60 7.49 8.03
N VAL A 326 47.08 7.93 9.19
CA VAL A 326 47.57 7.55 10.52
C VAL A 326 46.89 6.30 11.08
N ALA A 327 45.87 5.78 10.39
CA ALA A 327 45.13 4.60 10.84
C ALA A 327 46.00 3.34 10.72
N THR A 328 46.11 2.59 11.81
CA THR A 328 46.84 1.32 11.86
C THR A 328 45.92 0.12 12.14
N THR A 329 44.76 0.36 12.73
CA THR A 329 43.81 -0.68 13.09
C THR A 329 43.26 -1.36 11.83
N THR A 330 43.27 -2.67 11.82
CA THR A 330 42.75 -3.49 10.73
C THR A 330 41.29 -3.93 11.01
N LEU A 331 40.57 -4.31 9.97
CA LEU A 331 39.21 -4.88 10.11
C LEU A 331 39.20 -6.11 11.03
N GLY A 332 40.21 -6.99 10.91
CA GLY A 332 40.31 -8.19 11.76
C GLY A 332 40.45 -7.88 13.25
N GLU A 333 41.22 -6.83 13.62
CA GLU A 333 41.32 -6.38 15.01
C GLU A 333 39.98 -5.84 15.52
N VAL A 334 39.27 -5.08 14.69
CA VAL A 334 37.92 -4.59 15.02
C VAL A 334 36.95 -5.76 15.24
N GLN A 335 36.97 -6.74 14.34
CA GLN A 335 36.11 -7.93 14.44
C GLN A 335 36.40 -8.70 15.75
N GLN A 336 37.67 -8.93 16.09
CA GLN A 336 38.04 -9.61 17.33
C GLN A 336 37.55 -8.84 18.58
N HIS A 337 37.73 -7.52 18.59
CA HIS A 337 37.26 -6.70 19.67
C HIS A 337 35.74 -6.72 19.80
N LEU A 338 35.01 -6.54 18.69
CA LEU A 338 33.55 -6.61 18.65
C LEU A 338 33.01 -7.96 19.12
N LEU A 339 33.55 -9.06 18.65
CA LEU A 339 33.13 -10.40 19.09
C LEU A 339 33.33 -10.57 20.61
N SER A 340 34.39 -9.99 21.21
CA SER A 340 34.58 -10.05 22.65
C SER A 340 33.54 -9.28 23.47
N ILE A 341 32.95 -8.20 22.87
CA ILE A 341 31.87 -7.41 23.46
C ILE A 341 30.51 -8.07 23.22
N LEU A 342 30.28 -8.58 21.99
CA LEU A 342 29.02 -9.13 21.57
C LEU A 342 28.74 -10.52 22.15
N ALA A 343 29.79 -11.32 22.35
CA ALA A 343 29.72 -12.65 22.96
C ALA A 343 30.74 -12.79 24.10
N PRO A 344 30.52 -12.09 25.24
CA PRO A 344 31.42 -12.16 26.36
C PRO A 344 31.48 -13.58 26.94
N LYS A 345 32.69 -14.06 27.28
CA LYS A 345 32.87 -15.41 27.84
C LYS A 345 32.03 -15.57 29.11
N GLY A 346 31.11 -16.54 29.10
CA GLY A 346 30.24 -16.84 30.24
C GLY A 346 29.14 -15.79 30.50
N GLY A 347 28.80 -14.98 29.51
CA GLY A 347 27.70 -14.03 29.56
C GLY A 347 26.72 -14.20 28.39
N PRO A 348 25.56 -13.55 28.43
CA PRO A 348 24.60 -13.56 27.33
C PRO A 348 25.13 -12.75 26.13
N THR A 349 24.66 -13.11 24.94
CA THR A 349 24.92 -12.33 23.73
C THR A 349 24.37 -10.92 23.89
N SER A 350 25.19 -9.91 23.57
CA SER A 350 24.80 -8.50 23.67
C SER A 350 23.89 -8.10 22.51
N ILE A 351 23.13 -7.04 22.69
CA ILE A 351 22.24 -6.47 21.67
C ILE A 351 22.97 -5.30 21.00
N LEU A 352 22.95 -5.24 19.68
CA LEU A 352 23.38 -4.07 18.91
C LEU A 352 22.19 -3.20 18.52
N VAL A 353 22.33 -1.88 18.69
CA VAL A 353 21.38 -0.90 18.17
C VAL A 353 22.10 0.05 17.21
N GLY A 354 21.45 0.40 16.10
CA GLY A 354 21.96 1.34 15.12
C GLY A 354 20.85 1.95 14.28
N HIS A 355 21.23 2.57 13.16
CA HIS A 355 20.31 3.16 12.20
C HIS A 355 20.62 2.67 10.80
N SER A 356 19.74 1.86 10.19
CA SER A 356 20.05 1.05 9.00
C SER A 356 21.28 0.16 9.24
N LEU A 357 21.27 -0.51 10.39
CA LEU A 357 22.37 -1.26 10.97
C LEU A 357 22.89 -2.39 10.06
N GLU A 358 22.09 -2.83 9.06
CA GLU A 358 22.54 -3.77 8.03
C GLU A 358 23.79 -3.27 7.28
N SER A 359 23.89 -1.95 7.08
CA SER A 359 25.03 -1.33 6.39
C SER A 359 26.31 -1.41 7.24
N ASP A 360 26.19 -1.14 8.54
CA ASP A 360 27.32 -1.22 9.49
C ASP A 360 27.81 -2.66 9.63
N LEU A 361 26.89 -3.61 9.79
CA LEU A 361 27.22 -5.03 9.88
C LEU A 361 27.90 -5.55 8.61
N LYS A 362 27.50 -5.05 7.44
CA LYS A 362 28.17 -5.38 6.15
C LYS A 362 29.57 -4.80 6.08
N ALA A 363 29.77 -3.53 6.48
CA ALA A 363 31.10 -2.92 6.51
C ALA A 363 32.03 -3.60 7.53
N LEU A 364 31.51 -4.03 8.66
CA LEU A 364 32.20 -4.81 9.69
C LEU A 364 32.43 -6.27 9.28
N ARG A 365 31.70 -6.77 8.29
CA ARG A 365 31.67 -8.18 7.89
C ARG A 365 31.34 -9.10 9.06
N ILE A 366 30.31 -8.73 9.85
CA ILE A 366 29.86 -9.48 11.04
C ILE A 366 28.40 -9.88 10.87
N CYS A 367 28.10 -11.18 11.09
CA CYS A 367 26.74 -11.68 11.27
C CYS A 367 26.38 -11.67 12.75
N HIS A 368 25.29 -10.97 13.14
CA HIS A 368 24.87 -10.82 14.53
C HIS A 368 23.37 -11.07 14.71
N PRO A 369 22.94 -11.88 15.74
CA PRO A 369 21.54 -12.30 15.87
C PRO A 369 20.64 -11.27 16.55
N LEU A 370 21.16 -10.42 17.44
CA LEU A 370 20.37 -9.54 18.32
C LEU A 370 20.50 -8.07 17.90
N CYS A 371 19.73 -7.67 16.89
CA CYS A 371 19.77 -6.34 16.30
C CYS A 371 18.51 -5.54 16.62
N ILE A 372 18.68 -4.27 16.96
CA ILE A 372 17.63 -3.25 17.03
C ILE A 372 17.98 -2.17 16.02
N ASP A 373 17.05 -1.83 15.14
CA ASP A 373 17.26 -0.82 14.10
C ASP A 373 16.25 0.33 14.22
N THR A 374 16.76 1.53 14.52
CA THR A 374 15.94 2.72 14.68
C THR A 374 15.25 3.14 13.38
N ALA A 375 15.78 2.77 12.21
CA ALA A 375 15.13 2.98 10.92
C ALA A 375 13.92 2.06 10.70
N LEU A 376 13.81 0.94 11.44
CA LEU A 376 12.74 -0.04 11.33
C LEU A 376 11.72 0.04 12.46
N ILE A 377 12.16 0.34 13.70
CA ILE A 377 11.25 0.50 14.85
C ILE A 377 10.51 1.84 14.85
N TYR A 378 10.98 2.82 14.07
CA TYR A 378 10.28 4.06 13.77
C TYR A 378 9.74 4.06 12.35
N HIS A 379 8.60 4.69 12.13
CA HIS A 379 7.98 4.72 10.80
C HIS A 379 8.28 6.02 10.06
N HIS A 380 8.49 5.90 8.75
CA HIS A 380 8.52 7.06 7.85
C HIS A 380 7.09 7.63 7.69
N PRO A 381 6.90 8.98 7.65
CA PRO A 381 5.57 9.59 7.49
C PRO A 381 4.77 9.09 6.30
N ARG A 382 5.45 8.73 5.21
CA ARG A 382 4.84 8.17 3.99
C ARG A 382 4.65 6.64 4.03
N GLY A 383 5.05 5.99 5.14
CA GLY A 383 4.95 4.53 5.32
C GLY A 383 6.05 3.72 4.65
N ARG A 384 6.03 2.40 4.90
CA ARG A 384 6.94 1.44 4.29
C ARG A 384 6.76 1.39 2.76
N PRO A 385 7.81 1.10 1.97
CA PRO A 385 9.14 0.64 2.39
C PRO A 385 10.12 1.75 2.79
N LEU A 386 9.68 3.01 2.85
CA LEU A 386 10.55 4.13 3.15
C LEU A 386 11.03 4.08 4.60
N LYS A 387 12.34 4.17 4.79
CA LYS A 387 12.99 4.30 6.10
C LYS A 387 13.15 5.79 6.45
N PRO A 388 12.87 6.23 7.70
CA PRO A 388 13.12 7.61 8.11
C PRO A 388 14.63 7.84 8.32
N GLY A 389 15.15 9.01 7.98
CA GLY A 389 16.55 9.35 8.25
C GLY A 389 16.80 9.67 9.73
N LEU A 390 18.01 9.36 10.25
CA LEU A 390 18.39 9.53 11.66
C LEU A 390 18.25 10.98 12.13
N ALA A 391 18.80 11.95 11.38
CA ALA A 391 18.70 13.38 11.71
C ALA A 391 17.23 13.86 11.80
N TRP A 392 16.36 13.34 10.90
CA TRP A 392 14.95 13.67 10.95
C TRP A 392 14.26 13.08 12.19
N LEU A 393 14.56 11.82 12.56
CA LEU A 393 14.03 11.18 13.77
C LEU A 393 14.45 11.93 15.02
N THR A 394 15.73 12.25 15.14
CA THR A 394 16.32 12.92 16.30
C THR A 394 15.74 14.32 16.46
N LYS A 395 15.65 15.09 15.37
CA LYS A 395 14.99 16.41 15.38
C LYS A 395 13.51 16.30 15.77
N LYS A 396 12.80 15.33 15.22
CA LYS A 396 11.35 15.15 15.43
C LYS A 396 11.01 14.70 16.84
N TRP A 397 11.74 13.75 17.38
CA TRP A 397 11.34 13.05 18.59
C TRP A 397 12.22 13.38 19.81
N CYS A 398 13.53 13.59 19.61
CA CYS A 398 14.47 13.97 20.68
C CYS A 398 14.66 15.49 20.77
N HIS A 399 14.07 16.28 19.84
CA HIS A 399 14.22 17.74 19.78
C HIS A 399 15.68 18.21 19.72
N ARG A 400 16.55 17.39 19.13
CA ARG A 400 17.97 17.63 18.96
C ARG A 400 18.35 17.56 17.48
N GLU A 401 19.14 18.52 17.01
CA GLU A 401 19.72 18.48 15.67
C GLU A 401 21.07 17.78 15.71
N ILE A 402 21.30 16.89 14.78
CA ILE A 402 22.55 16.17 14.54
C ILE A 402 23.00 16.37 13.09
N GLN A 403 24.23 15.98 12.77
CA GLN A 403 24.77 16.05 11.41
C GLN A 403 24.77 17.50 10.86
N THR A 404 25.02 18.48 11.73
CA THR A 404 24.95 19.92 11.37
C THR A 404 26.30 20.48 10.91
N LYS A 405 27.37 19.68 10.91
CA LYS A 405 28.76 20.12 10.62
C LYS A 405 29.04 20.46 9.15
N GLY A 406 28.04 20.40 8.26
CA GLY A 406 28.15 20.75 6.84
C GLY A 406 29.18 19.88 6.09
N GLU A 407 30.27 20.48 5.60
CA GLU A 407 31.34 19.76 4.90
C GLU A 407 32.22 18.89 5.81
N GLY A 408 32.04 18.95 7.13
CA GLY A 408 32.79 18.14 8.11
C GLY A 408 32.31 16.69 8.25
N GLY A 409 31.31 16.27 7.49
CA GLY A 409 30.73 14.92 7.56
C GLY A 409 29.94 14.65 8.84
N HIS A 410 29.53 13.39 9.00
CA HIS A 410 28.85 12.91 10.19
C HIS A 410 29.85 12.60 11.31
N ASP A 411 29.35 12.52 12.54
CA ASP A 411 30.14 12.09 13.68
C ASP A 411 29.52 10.80 14.23
N PRO A 412 30.18 9.65 14.09
CA PRO A 412 29.61 8.37 14.47
C PRO A 412 29.34 8.26 15.99
N GLU A 413 30.00 9.04 16.84
CA GLU A 413 29.63 9.15 18.25
C GLU A 413 28.27 9.84 18.42
N GLU A 414 28.06 10.96 17.71
CA GLU A 414 26.78 11.69 17.73
C GLU A 414 25.63 10.82 17.20
N ASP A 415 25.86 10.06 16.13
CA ASP A 415 24.87 9.20 15.48
C ASP A 415 24.55 7.95 16.34
N ALA A 416 25.56 7.31 16.96
CA ALA A 416 25.34 6.22 17.90
C ALA A 416 24.56 6.68 19.16
N LEU A 417 24.90 7.85 19.72
CA LEU A 417 24.15 8.45 20.84
C LEU A 417 22.71 8.80 20.44
N ALA A 418 22.47 9.23 19.21
CA ALA A 418 21.12 9.47 18.71
C ALA A 418 20.29 8.18 18.67
N CYS A 419 20.90 7.05 18.31
CA CYS A 419 20.25 5.74 18.36
C CYS A 419 19.90 5.32 19.80
N VAL A 420 20.79 5.59 20.77
CA VAL A 420 20.53 5.39 22.21
C VAL A 420 19.31 6.19 22.66
N ASP A 421 19.30 7.51 22.37
CA ASP A 421 18.21 8.40 22.75
C ASP A 421 16.87 7.95 22.17
N LEU A 422 16.85 7.60 20.89
CA LEU A 422 15.66 7.11 20.20
C LEU A 422 15.16 5.80 20.82
N LEU A 423 16.05 4.85 21.12
CA LEU A 423 15.65 3.58 21.76
C LEU A 423 15.11 3.82 23.18
N LYS A 424 15.79 4.65 24.00
CA LYS A 424 15.32 5.03 25.35
C LYS A 424 13.91 5.65 25.28
N LEU A 425 13.71 6.55 24.34
CA LEU A 425 12.41 7.21 24.14
C LEU A 425 11.34 6.23 23.68
N LYS A 426 11.68 5.30 22.77
CA LYS A 426 10.78 4.25 22.31
C LYS A 426 10.33 3.33 23.44
N ILE A 427 11.26 2.91 24.30
CA ILE A 427 11.00 2.11 25.48
C ILE A 427 10.13 2.89 26.48
N GLN A 428 10.43 4.16 26.71
CA GLN A 428 9.68 5.02 27.64
C GLN A 428 8.23 5.25 27.18
N CYS A 429 8.02 5.48 25.87
CA CYS A 429 6.72 5.82 25.31
C CYS A 429 5.94 4.61 24.80
N GLY A 430 6.57 3.43 24.70
CA GLY A 430 5.96 2.17 24.28
C GLY A 430 6.04 1.89 22.78
N ALA A 431 5.73 0.65 22.39
CA ALA A 431 5.92 0.12 21.04
C ALA A 431 5.26 0.94 19.93
N GLY A 432 4.09 1.52 20.19
CA GLY A 432 3.37 2.36 19.20
C GLY A 432 3.91 3.78 19.06
N PHE A 433 4.94 4.18 19.82
CA PHE A 433 5.52 5.51 19.70
C PHE A 433 6.36 5.63 18.41
N GLY A 434 6.25 6.77 17.72
CA GLY A 434 6.95 6.97 16.44
C GLY A 434 6.33 6.23 15.24
N GLU A 435 5.18 5.60 15.42
CA GLU A 435 4.40 5.05 14.32
C GLU A 435 3.42 6.11 13.78
N PHE A 436 3.64 6.58 12.54
CA PHE A 436 2.80 7.63 11.94
C PHE A 436 1.43 7.15 11.49
N LYS A 437 1.22 5.84 11.36
CA LYS A 437 -0.02 5.26 10.84
C LYS A 437 -0.81 4.45 11.87
N THR A 438 -0.78 4.85 13.13
CA THR A 438 -1.69 4.27 14.13
C THR A 438 -3.16 4.54 13.81
N ASP A 439 -3.44 5.55 12.99
CA ASP A 439 -4.78 5.93 12.54
C ASP A 439 -5.18 5.29 11.19
N PHE A 440 -4.31 4.48 10.58
CA PHE A 440 -4.56 3.74 9.35
C PHE A 440 -4.42 2.23 9.59
N GLU A 441 -5.17 1.48 8.82
CA GLU A 441 -5.13 0.02 8.85
C GLU A 441 -5.30 -0.54 7.45
N SER A 442 -4.87 -1.79 7.25
CA SER A 442 -5.15 -2.50 6.01
C SER A 442 -6.65 -2.78 5.87
N ILE A 443 -7.18 -2.68 4.63
CA ILE A 443 -8.56 -3.08 4.34
C ILE A 443 -8.85 -4.51 4.78
N PHE A 444 -7.87 -5.41 4.72
CA PHE A 444 -8.02 -6.81 5.14
C PHE A 444 -8.20 -6.95 6.65
N GLU A 445 -7.50 -6.16 7.46
CA GLU A 445 -7.71 -6.10 8.91
C GLU A 445 -9.12 -5.59 9.23
N ARG A 446 -9.58 -4.60 8.49
CA ARG A 446 -10.95 -4.07 8.64
C ARG A 446 -12.00 -5.09 8.20
N MET A 447 -11.80 -5.79 7.08
CA MET A 447 -12.66 -6.89 6.61
C MET A 447 -12.72 -8.03 7.63
N ALA A 448 -11.58 -8.41 8.20
CA ALA A 448 -11.50 -9.48 9.21
C ALA A 448 -12.30 -9.15 10.50
N ARG A 449 -12.34 -7.86 10.90
CA ARG A 449 -13.11 -7.41 12.07
C ARG A 449 -14.60 -7.25 11.79
N ALA A 450 -14.96 -6.94 10.57
CA ALA A 450 -16.35 -6.68 10.17
C ALA A 450 -17.21 -7.96 10.11
N SER A 451 -16.88 -8.98 10.90
CA SER A 451 -17.62 -10.24 11.03
C SER A 451 -19.08 -9.97 11.48
N GLY A 452 -19.97 -9.71 10.54
CA GLY A 452 -21.34 -9.36 10.93
C GLY A 452 -22.39 -9.34 9.83
N ARG A 453 -22.02 -9.49 8.57
CA ARG A 453 -23.03 -9.40 7.49
C ARG A 453 -23.68 -10.72 7.06
N GLY A 454 -23.41 -11.84 7.71
CA GLY A 454 -24.09 -13.08 7.26
C GLY A 454 -23.71 -14.37 7.95
N GLY A 455 -23.04 -14.37 9.09
CA GLY A 455 -22.72 -15.60 9.80
C GLY A 455 -21.35 -15.58 10.48
N PRO A 456 -20.98 -16.63 11.17
CA PRO A 456 -19.70 -16.75 11.89
C PRO A 456 -18.55 -16.98 10.91
N GLY A 457 -17.99 -15.92 10.35
CA GLY A 457 -16.81 -15.99 9.48
C GLY A 457 -16.30 -14.60 9.13
N SER A 458 -15.01 -14.36 9.27
CA SER A 458 -14.37 -13.15 8.77
C SER A 458 -14.40 -13.14 7.23
N VAL A 459 -14.60 -11.96 6.64
CA VAL A 459 -14.50 -11.78 5.19
C VAL A 459 -13.08 -12.13 4.74
N ARG A 460 -12.95 -13.08 3.81
CA ARG A 460 -11.66 -13.51 3.25
C ARG A 460 -11.34 -12.66 2.04
N GLY A 461 -10.12 -12.12 2.03
CA GLY A 461 -9.61 -11.32 0.93
C GLY A 461 -8.42 -11.96 0.24
N ALA A 462 -8.39 -11.92 -1.10
CA ALA A 462 -7.24 -12.36 -1.88
C ALA A 462 -6.64 -11.21 -2.69
N VAL A 463 -5.33 -11.24 -2.87
CA VAL A 463 -4.57 -10.34 -3.77
C VAL A 463 -3.82 -11.18 -4.80
N VAL A 464 -4.11 -10.91 -6.06
CA VAL A 464 -3.45 -11.52 -7.22
C VAL A 464 -2.73 -10.39 -7.96
N ASP A 465 -1.40 -10.36 -7.91
CA ASP A 465 -0.63 -9.24 -8.43
C ASP A 465 0.75 -9.67 -8.93
N HIS A 466 1.35 -8.83 -9.76
CA HIS A 466 2.70 -9.03 -10.25
C HIS A 466 3.76 -8.95 -9.13
N GLY A 467 4.75 -9.84 -9.17
CA GLY A 467 5.82 -9.92 -8.19
C GLY A 467 5.40 -10.63 -6.91
N ASN A 468 5.76 -10.11 -5.75
CA ASN A 468 5.44 -10.71 -4.44
C ASN A 468 4.48 -9.81 -3.63
N PRO A 469 3.16 -9.98 -3.77
CA PRO A 469 2.19 -9.17 -3.03
C PRO A 469 2.19 -9.42 -1.53
N SER A 470 2.72 -10.56 -1.05
CA SER A 470 2.75 -10.89 0.38
C SER A 470 3.67 -9.99 1.20
N VAL A 471 4.75 -9.48 0.62
CA VAL A 471 5.68 -8.52 1.26
C VAL A 471 5.23 -7.07 1.12
N MET A 472 4.26 -6.79 0.25
CA MET A 472 3.77 -5.45 -0.05
C MET A 472 2.39 -5.20 0.56
N HIS A 473 1.47 -4.75 -0.28
CA HIS A 473 0.10 -4.38 0.12
C HIS A 473 -0.82 -5.58 0.41
N GLY A 474 -0.44 -6.80 0.01
CA GLY A 474 -1.16 -8.04 0.31
C GLY A 474 -0.78 -8.73 1.62
N SER A 475 0.18 -8.20 2.40
CA SER A 475 0.72 -8.85 3.61
C SER A 475 -0.31 -9.21 4.69
N LYS A 476 -1.50 -8.60 4.66
CA LYS A 476 -2.63 -8.87 5.57
C LYS A 476 -3.80 -9.56 4.88
N ALA A 477 -3.68 -9.90 3.60
CA ALA A 477 -4.70 -10.66 2.89
C ALA A 477 -4.73 -12.12 3.38
N THR A 478 -5.88 -12.78 3.21
CA THR A 478 -6.02 -14.21 3.53
C THR A 478 -5.20 -15.06 2.58
N THR A 479 -5.15 -14.65 1.31
CA THR A 479 -4.42 -15.35 0.25
C THR A 479 -3.72 -14.33 -0.64
N THR A 480 -2.48 -14.63 -1.04
CA THR A 480 -1.72 -13.85 -2.01
C THR A 480 -1.21 -14.76 -3.11
N ILE A 481 -1.33 -14.31 -4.36
CA ILE A 481 -0.82 -15.02 -5.54
C ILE A 481 0.09 -14.04 -6.29
N GLY A 482 1.38 -14.37 -6.36
CA GLY A 482 2.38 -13.62 -7.13
C GLY A 482 2.41 -14.12 -8.58
N CYS A 483 2.42 -13.20 -9.52
CA CYS A 483 2.32 -13.46 -10.95
C CYS A 483 3.46 -12.78 -11.71
N SER A 484 3.79 -13.33 -12.88
CA SER A 484 4.79 -12.79 -13.80
C SER A 484 4.16 -12.19 -15.06
N SER A 485 2.92 -12.57 -15.36
CA SER A 485 2.19 -12.12 -16.55
C SER A 485 0.70 -11.91 -16.26
N ASP A 486 0.00 -11.21 -17.17
CA ASP A 486 -1.44 -10.98 -17.07
C ASP A 486 -2.26 -12.29 -17.24
N GLU A 487 -1.74 -13.29 -17.92
CA GLU A 487 -2.34 -14.62 -17.99
C GLU A 487 -2.35 -15.29 -16.62
N GLU A 488 -1.21 -15.25 -15.92
CA GLU A 488 -1.12 -15.79 -14.56
C GLU A 488 -2.01 -15.00 -13.58
N VAL A 489 -2.20 -13.70 -13.81
CA VAL A 489 -3.17 -12.90 -13.04
C VAL A 489 -4.59 -13.39 -13.28
N LEU A 490 -4.99 -13.65 -14.53
CA LEU A 490 -6.29 -14.20 -14.86
C LEU A 490 -6.50 -15.56 -14.19
N ASP A 491 -5.56 -16.47 -14.31
CA ASP A 491 -5.63 -17.82 -13.72
C ASP A 491 -5.71 -17.74 -12.19
N GLY A 492 -4.89 -16.88 -11.58
CA GLY A 492 -4.91 -16.63 -10.14
C GLY A 492 -6.24 -16.05 -9.65
N LEU A 493 -6.86 -15.14 -10.42
CA LEU A 493 -8.19 -14.61 -10.11
C LEU A 493 -9.25 -15.72 -10.17
N LEU A 494 -9.24 -16.54 -11.23
CA LEU A 494 -10.18 -17.65 -11.38
C LEU A 494 -10.06 -18.68 -10.26
N GLN A 495 -8.82 -18.91 -9.78
CA GLN A 495 -8.54 -19.77 -8.63
C GLN A 495 -9.03 -19.15 -7.30
N ALA A 496 -8.84 -17.85 -7.12
CA ALA A 496 -9.15 -17.18 -5.85
C ALA A 496 -10.65 -16.91 -5.64
N ILE A 497 -11.39 -16.54 -6.70
CA ILE A 497 -12.79 -16.09 -6.65
C ILE A 497 -13.72 -17.09 -5.94
N PRO A 498 -13.67 -18.41 -6.16
CA PRO A 498 -14.59 -19.34 -5.48
C PRO A 498 -14.48 -19.29 -3.96
N ALA A 499 -13.28 -19.11 -3.43
CA ALA A 499 -12.96 -19.24 -2.00
C ALA A 499 -12.99 -17.92 -1.23
N HIS A 500 -13.11 -16.75 -1.87
CA HIS A 500 -12.98 -15.45 -1.22
C HIS A 500 -14.20 -14.55 -1.51
N GLU A 501 -14.55 -13.70 -0.57
CA GLU A 501 -15.61 -12.69 -0.67
C GLU A 501 -15.10 -11.41 -1.36
N PHE A 502 -13.81 -11.09 -1.20
CA PHE A 502 -13.12 -9.99 -1.87
C PHE A 502 -11.89 -10.50 -2.61
N VAL A 503 -11.76 -10.15 -3.88
CA VAL A 503 -10.58 -10.49 -4.69
C VAL A 503 -10.11 -9.24 -5.42
N PHE A 504 -8.83 -8.93 -5.29
CA PHE A 504 -8.16 -7.87 -6.04
C PHE A 504 -7.22 -8.47 -7.06
N GLY A 505 -7.21 -7.90 -8.28
CA GLY A 505 -6.23 -8.22 -9.33
C GLY A 505 -5.72 -7.00 -10.05
N ARG A 506 -4.51 -7.08 -10.60
CA ARG A 506 -3.90 -6.01 -11.39
C ARG A 506 -3.40 -6.55 -12.73
N PHE A 507 -3.94 -6.02 -13.83
CA PHE A 507 -3.45 -6.26 -15.18
C PHE A 507 -2.53 -5.10 -15.60
N THR A 508 -1.30 -5.38 -15.99
CA THR A 508 -0.29 -4.37 -16.33
C THR A 508 0.08 -4.34 -17.81
N GLY A 509 -0.31 -5.35 -18.59
CA GLY A 509 0.15 -5.51 -19.96
C GLY A 509 -0.15 -4.33 -20.89
N LEU A 510 -1.24 -3.61 -20.67
CA LEU A 510 -1.56 -2.40 -21.43
C LEU A 510 -0.61 -1.23 -21.08
N ALA A 511 -0.35 -1.02 -19.80
CA ALA A 511 0.60 0.00 -19.34
C ALA A 511 2.04 -0.34 -19.77
N ASP A 512 2.42 -1.62 -19.71
CA ASP A 512 3.72 -2.10 -20.16
C ASP A 512 3.90 -1.88 -21.67
N ALA A 513 2.86 -2.17 -22.49
CA ALA A 513 2.88 -1.91 -23.93
C ALA A 513 3.06 -0.41 -24.25
N MET A 514 2.60 0.48 -23.38
CA MET A 514 2.79 1.93 -23.48
C MET A 514 4.10 2.44 -22.84
N GLY A 515 4.90 1.56 -22.26
CA GLY A 515 6.17 1.92 -21.61
C GLY A 515 5.99 2.71 -20.30
N TRP A 516 4.84 2.55 -19.59
CA TRP A 516 4.60 3.29 -18.36
C TRP A 516 5.29 2.71 -17.12
N LEU A 517 5.54 1.42 -17.11
CA LEU A 517 6.26 0.79 -16.01
C LEU A 517 7.76 1.05 -16.18
N THR A 518 8.35 1.71 -15.20
CA THR A 518 9.81 1.81 -15.11
C THR A 518 10.37 0.39 -14.95
N PRO A 519 11.39 0.00 -15.73
CA PRO A 519 12.09 -1.24 -15.48
C PRO A 519 12.48 -1.30 -14.01
N LYS A 520 12.28 -2.43 -13.34
CA LYS A 520 12.77 -2.62 -11.98
C LYS A 520 14.28 -2.42 -12.01
N ALA A 521 14.77 -1.35 -11.36
CA ALA A 521 16.18 -1.18 -11.16
C ALA A 521 16.67 -2.39 -10.37
N THR A 522 17.49 -3.24 -10.99
CA THR A 522 18.36 -4.13 -10.25
C THR A 522 19.30 -3.25 -9.44
N ALA A 523 19.68 -3.67 -8.24
CA ALA A 523 20.42 -2.86 -7.27
C ALA A 523 21.69 -2.17 -7.84
N ASP A 524 22.18 -2.63 -8.99
CA ASP A 524 23.43 -2.20 -9.63
C ASP A 524 23.24 -1.44 -10.97
N ALA A 525 22.01 -1.15 -11.39
CA ALA A 525 21.80 -0.41 -12.63
C ALA A 525 21.45 1.07 -12.33
N PRO A 526 22.17 2.04 -12.90
CA PRO A 526 21.76 3.43 -12.83
C PRO A 526 20.36 3.56 -13.42
N ALA A 527 19.52 4.43 -12.82
CA ALA A 527 18.16 4.69 -13.30
C ALA A 527 18.24 5.10 -14.79
N VAL A 528 17.98 4.17 -15.68
CA VAL A 528 17.93 4.45 -17.11
C VAL A 528 16.65 5.23 -17.35
N VAL A 529 16.79 6.49 -17.71
CA VAL A 529 15.67 7.29 -18.24
C VAL A 529 15.28 6.65 -19.57
N VAL A 530 14.22 5.85 -19.55
CA VAL A 530 13.69 5.28 -20.80
C VAL A 530 13.14 6.44 -21.62
N PRO A 531 13.58 6.60 -22.88
CA PRO A 531 13.04 7.63 -23.76
C PRO A 531 11.51 7.48 -23.87
N ILE A 532 10.79 8.59 -23.84
CA ILE A 532 9.35 8.59 -24.09
C ILE A 532 9.18 8.28 -25.59
N SER A 533 8.97 6.99 -25.90
CA SER A 533 8.62 6.56 -27.25
C SER A 533 7.12 6.21 -27.29
N GLU A 534 6.47 6.60 -28.38
CA GLU A 534 5.11 6.14 -28.63
C GLU A 534 5.16 4.64 -28.99
N PRO A 535 4.25 3.82 -28.41
CA PRO A 535 4.16 2.41 -28.77
C PRO A 535 3.75 2.25 -30.22
N SER A 536 4.20 1.17 -30.89
CA SER A 536 3.68 0.90 -32.23
C SER A 536 2.16 0.58 -32.17
N PRO A 537 1.39 1.03 -33.18
CA PRO A 537 -0.04 0.77 -33.21
C PRO A 537 -0.40 -0.71 -33.12
N GLU A 538 0.43 -1.59 -33.69
CA GLU A 538 0.22 -3.03 -33.69
C GLU A 538 0.39 -3.62 -32.28
N VAL A 539 1.45 -3.21 -31.56
CA VAL A 539 1.71 -3.64 -30.16
C VAL A 539 0.57 -3.19 -29.24
N LEU A 540 0.12 -1.96 -29.44
CA LEU A 540 -0.97 -1.41 -28.65
C LEU A 540 -2.29 -2.14 -28.93
N ALA A 541 -2.64 -2.37 -30.19
CA ALA A 541 -3.83 -3.10 -30.59
C ALA A 541 -3.82 -4.55 -30.06
N ALA A 542 -2.68 -5.22 -30.11
CA ALA A 542 -2.51 -6.57 -29.55
C ALA A 542 -2.72 -6.59 -28.03
N ALA A 543 -2.18 -5.60 -27.29
CA ALA A 543 -2.36 -5.49 -25.85
C ALA A 543 -3.83 -5.20 -25.46
N GLN A 544 -4.52 -4.36 -26.24
CA GLN A 544 -5.94 -4.06 -26.07
C GLN A 544 -6.82 -5.30 -26.29
N ALA A 545 -6.59 -6.03 -27.39
CA ALA A 545 -7.34 -7.26 -27.70
C ALA A 545 -7.12 -8.35 -26.64
N LYS A 546 -5.89 -8.47 -26.15
CA LYS A 546 -5.53 -9.41 -25.08
C LYS A 546 -6.25 -9.06 -23.78
N LEU A 547 -6.22 -7.80 -23.37
CA LEU A 547 -6.94 -7.31 -22.18
C LEU A 547 -8.44 -7.57 -22.32
N ASP A 548 -9.04 -7.24 -23.45
CA ASP A 548 -10.47 -7.48 -23.71
C ASP A 548 -10.81 -8.96 -23.53
N GLY A 549 -10.02 -9.87 -24.12
CA GLY A 549 -10.18 -11.32 -23.96
C GLY A 549 -10.08 -11.78 -22.51
N HIS A 550 -9.14 -11.24 -21.72
CA HIS A 550 -9.00 -11.53 -20.29
C HIS A 550 -10.25 -11.09 -19.51
N LEU A 551 -10.75 -9.88 -19.77
CA LEU A 551 -11.94 -9.35 -19.11
C LEU A 551 -13.21 -10.15 -19.44
N VAL A 552 -13.39 -10.54 -20.71
CA VAL A 552 -14.51 -11.43 -21.14
C VAL A 552 -14.44 -12.77 -20.42
N SER A 553 -13.27 -13.41 -20.42
CA SER A 553 -13.05 -14.71 -19.77
C SER A 553 -13.33 -14.64 -18.26
N LEU A 554 -12.77 -13.65 -17.58
CA LEU A 554 -13.00 -13.43 -16.16
C LEU A 554 -14.49 -13.20 -15.86
N TYR A 555 -15.11 -12.23 -16.56
CA TYR A 555 -16.52 -11.87 -16.30
C TYR A 555 -17.47 -13.02 -16.55
N THR A 556 -17.24 -13.83 -17.60
CA THR A 556 -18.06 -15.00 -17.91
C THR A 556 -18.02 -16.03 -16.78
N SER A 557 -16.86 -16.20 -16.15
CA SER A 557 -16.63 -17.14 -15.05
C SER A 557 -17.13 -16.65 -13.68
N LEU A 558 -17.50 -15.35 -13.54
CA LEU A 558 -17.99 -14.83 -12.28
C LEU A 558 -19.35 -15.43 -11.88
N PRO A 559 -19.54 -15.76 -10.59
CA PRO A 559 -20.86 -16.13 -10.09
C PRO A 559 -21.82 -14.92 -10.10
N ALA A 560 -23.11 -15.21 -10.19
CA ALA A 560 -24.15 -14.17 -10.09
C ALA A 560 -24.03 -13.40 -8.78
N ARG A 561 -24.44 -12.13 -8.77
CA ARG A 561 -24.36 -11.20 -7.64
C ARG A 561 -22.90 -10.89 -7.20
N THR A 562 -21.99 -10.91 -8.13
CA THR A 562 -20.63 -10.41 -7.95
C THR A 562 -20.56 -8.96 -8.39
N ALA A 563 -20.16 -8.07 -7.48
CA ALA A 563 -19.83 -6.69 -7.85
C ALA A 563 -18.44 -6.66 -8.52
N VAL A 564 -18.37 -6.02 -9.66
CA VAL A 564 -17.14 -5.82 -10.42
C VAL A 564 -16.79 -4.33 -10.37
N VAL A 565 -15.62 -4.03 -9.86
CA VAL A 565 -15.07 -2.68 -9.71
C VAL A 565 -13.78 -2.62 -10.52
N ILE A 566 -13.77 -1.92 -11.64
CA ILE A 566 -12.57 -1.72 -12.46
C ILE A 566 -12.14 -0.27 -12.35
N PHE A 567 -10.90 0.00 -12.00
CA PHE A 567 -10.36 1.36 -12.01
C PHE A 567 -8.96 1.40 -12.61
N THR A 568 -8.63 2.52 -13.26
CA THR A 568 -7.35 2.65 -13.98
C THR A 568 -6.23 3.20 -13.08
N GLY A 569 -6.62 3.79 -11.95
CA GLY A 569 -5.72 4.37 -10.98
C GLY A 569 -5.18 5.74 -11.39
N HIS A 570 -4.57 5.85 -12.56
CA HIS A 570 -3.94 7.07 -13.08
C HIS A 570 -3.89 7.05 -14.62
N SER A 571 -3.53 8.17 -15.21
CA SER A 571 -3.20 8.33 -16.64
C SER A 571 -1.68 8.27 -16.87
N ASP A 572 -1.21 8.72 -18.04
CA ASP A 572 0.20 8.66 -18.43
C ASP A 572 1.12 9.40 -17.44
N PRO A 573 2.03 8.70 -16.72
CA PRO A 573 2.93 9.32 -15.76
C PRO A 573 4.29 9.73 -16.36
N ARG A 574 4.58 9.40 -17.64
CA ARG A 574 5.92 9.51 -18.23
C ARG A 574 6.43 10.94 -18.23
N ARG A 575 5.61 11.90 -18.69
CA ARG A 575 6.01 13.32 -18.76
C ARG A 575 6.25 13.90 -17.36
N MET A 576 5.36 13.64 -16.42
CA MET A 576 5.53 14.01 -15.01
C MET A 576 6.84 13.43 -14.45
N SER A 577 7.13 12.16 -14.72
CA SER A 577 8.34 11.48 -14.23
C SER A 577 9.62 12.09 -14.84
N ALA A 578 9.61 12.38 -16.14
CA ALA A 578 10.74 13.03 -16.82
C ALA A 578 11.03 14.43 -16.28
N LEU A 579 9.98 15.24 -16.05
CA LEU A 579 10.11 16.57 -15.44
C LEU A 579 10.65 16.50 -14.01
N ASN A 580 10.17 15.55 -13.19
CA ASN A 580 10.71 15.35 -11.84
C ASN A 580 12.18 14.89 -11.85
N ALA A 581 12.57 14.02 -12.78
CA ALA A 581 13.96 13.60 -12.94
C ALA A 581 14.87 14.79 -13.30
N ARG A 582 14.44 15.62 -14.27
CA ARG A 582 15.17 16.84 -14.65
C ARG A 582 15.30 17.82 -13.48
N LYS A 583 14.20 18.05 -12.73
CA LYS A 583 14.22 18.89 -11.53
C LYS A 583 15.24 18.36 -10.51
N SER A 584 15.20 17.06 -10.22
CA SER A 584 16.10 16.42 -9.26
C SER A 584 17.56 16.52 -9.70
N ALA A 585 17.86 16.33 -10.99
CA ALA A 585 19.21 16.47 -11.54
C ALA A 585 19.72 17.90 -11.38
N PHE A 586 18.92 18.90 -11.73
CA PHE A 586 19.26 20.32 -11.55
C PHE A 586 19.51 20.67 -10.09
N GLU A 587 18.60 20.30 -9.19
CA GLU A 587 18.76 20.53 -7.75
C GLU A 587 20.01 19.84 -7.19
N SER A 588 20.33 18.64 -7.66
CA SER A 588 21.53 17.90 -7.25
C SER A 588 22.80 18.57 -7.77
N ALA A 589 22.80 19.08 -8.99
CA ALA A 589 23.94 19.83 -9.55
C ALA A 589 24.22 21.12 -8.75
N ILE A 590 23.18 21.86 -8.38
CA ILE A 590 23.33 23.06 -7.53
C ILE A 590 23.84 22.68 -6.14
N LYS A 591 23.29 21.63 -5.52
CA LYS A 591 23.74 21.14 -4.21
C LYS A 591 25.19 20.66 -4.19
N SER A 592 25.69 20.14 -5.32
CA SER A 592 27.11 19.73 -5.48
C SER A 592 28.05 20.92 -5.72
N GLY A 593 27.56 22.15 -5.64
CA GLY A 593 28.38 23.37 -5.76
C GLY A 593 28.62 23.85 -7.21
N LYS A 594 27.99 23.22 -8.22
CA LYS A 594 28.01 23.76 -9.58
C LYS A 594 27.25 25.08 -9.63
N LYS A 595 27.85 26.10 -10.25
CA LYS A 595 27.14 27.34 -10.54
C LYS A 595 26.11 27.10 -11.65
N ALA A 596 25.00 27.82 -11.61
CA ALA A 596 23.98 27.71 -12.65
C ALA A 596 24.55 27.97 -14.07
N GLU A 597 25.58 28.82 -14.18
CA GLU A 597 26.31 29.12 -15.42
C GLU A 597 27.05 27.92 -16.00
N ASP A 598 27.45 26.96 -15.18
CA ASP A 598 28.19 25.74 -15.55
C ASP A 598 27.27 24.57 -15.94
N ILE A 599 25.95 24.75 -15.78
CA ILE A 599 24.92 23.74 -16.14
C ILE A 599 24.41 24.10 -17.54
N ASP A 600 24.29 23.09 -18.42
CA ASP A 600 23.70 23.31 -19.74
C ASP A 600 22.30 23.93 -19.61
N ARG A 601 22.01 24.93 -20.46
CA ARG A 601 20.72 25.63 -20.44
C ARG A 601 19.52 24.72 -20.66
N SER A 602 19.71 23.61 -21.38
CA SER A 602 18.68 22.59 -21.61
C SER A 602 18.31 21.82 -20.33
N GLU A 603 19.23 21.79 -19.35
CA GLU A 603 19.04 21.12 -18.04
C GLU A 603 18.53 22.07 -16.94
N TRP A 604 18.43 23.35 -17.23
CA TRP A 604 17.93 24.32 -16.25
C TRP A 604 16.51 24.02 -15.84
N TRP A 605 16.22 24.29 -14.57
CA TRP A 605 14.88 24.25 -14.03
C TRP A 605 14.33 25.67 -13.84
N THR A 606 13.28 26.00 -14.57
CA THR A 606 12.67 27.35 -14.59
C THR A 606 11.27 27.34 -13.94
N ALA A 607 10.72 28.53 -13.71
CA ALA A 607 9.33 28.68 -13.26
C ALA A 607 8.31 28.16 -14.30
N SER A 608 8.67 28.15 -15.60
CA SER A 608 7.84 27.56 -16.65
C SER A 608 7.77 26.05 -16.52
N ASP A 609 8.92 25.41 -16.24
CA ASP A 609 9.00 23.95 -16.02
C ASP A 609 8.22 23.54 -14.77
N GLY A 610 8.21 24.41 -13.74
CA GLY A 610 7.39 24.21 -12.54
C GLY A 610 5.90 24.17 -12.85
N ARG A 611 5.39 25.11 -13.66
CA ARG A 611 4.00 25.13 -14.10
C ARG A 611 3.65 23.93 -14.98
N GLU A 612 4.54 23.60 -15.93
CA GLU A 612 4.38 22.41 -16.76
C GLU A 612 4.28 21.14 -15.90
N LEU A 613 5.15 21.00 -14.88
CA LEU A 613 5.09 19.87 -13.96
C LEU A 613 3.74 19.79 -13.23
N GLU A 614 3.22 20.91 -12.73
CA GLU A 614 1.92 20.94 -12.05
C GLU A 614 0.78 20.48 -12.99
N GLU A 615 0.80 20.94 -14.25
CA GLU A 615 -0.18 20.50 -15.25
C GLU A 615 -0.07 19.01 -15.57
N GLU A 616 1.15 18.49 -15.78
CA GLU A 616 1.39 17.10 -16.09
C GLU A 616 1.07 16.17 -14.90
N VAL A 617 1.29 16.64 -13.67
CA VAL A 617 0.86 15.94 -12.46
C VAL A 617 -0.67 15.86 -12.40
N GLU A 618 -1.38 16.94 -12.70
CA GLU A 618 -2.85 16.91 -12.72
C GLU A 618 -3.40 16.03 -13.85
N LYS A 619 -2.77 15.97 -15.01
CA LYS A 619 -3.12 15.02 -16.08
C LYS A 619 -2.86 13.58 -15.64
N ALA A 620 -1.68 13.30 -15.12
CA ALA A 620 -1.30 11.95 -14.66
C ALA A 620 -2.22 11.42 -13.55
N LYS A 621 -2.71 12.26 -12.65
CA LYS A 621 -3.63 11.85 -11.58
C LYS A 621 -5.02 11.43 -12.07
N ARG A 622 -5.42 11.69 -13.31
CA ARG A 622 -6.76 11.34 -13.81
C ARG A 622 -6.83 9.88 -14.19
N GLY A 623 -7.96 9.28 -13.89
CA GLY A 623 -8.27 7.91 -14.25
C GLY A 623 -9.77 7.68 -14.43
N LEU A 624 -10.15 6.45 -14.64
CA LEU A 624 -11.53 6.01 -14.83
C LEU A 624 -11.90 4.92 -13.83
N LEU A 625 -13.20 4.84 -13.54
CA LEU A 625 -13.81 3.80 -12.70
C LEU A 625 -15.06 3.26 -13.40
N PHE A 626 -15.21 1.95 -13.43
CA PHE A 626 -16.37 1.25 -13.96
C PHE A 626 -16.97 0.35 -12.87
N LEU A 627 -18.29 0.39 -12.73
CA LEU A 627 -19.04 -0.35 -11.72
C LEU A 627 -20.10 -1.20 -12.40
N GLY A 628 -20.09 -2.50 -12.13
CA GLY A 628 -21.05 -3.45 -12.66
C GLY A 628 -21.40 -4.53 -11.64
N ILE A 629 -22.51 -5.26 -11.89
CA ILE A 629 -22.90 -6.45 -11.11
C ILE A 629 -23.26 -7.54 -12.09
N LYS A 630 -22.60 -8.71 -11.90
CA LYS A 630 -22.86 -9.94 -12.64
C LYS A 630 -24.13 -10.62 -12.14
#